data_8029aaf1d0c383d6a056b3607459945c
#
_entry.id   8029aaf1d0c383d6a056b3607459945c
#
_cell.length_a   1.000
_cell.length_b   1.000
_cell.length_c   1.000
_cell.angle_alpha   90.00
_cell.angle_beta   90.00
_cell.angle_gamma   90.00
#
_symmetry.space_group_name_H-M   'P 1'
#
loop_
_entity.id
_entity.type
_entity.pdbx_description
1 polymer ?
#
loop_
_entity_poly.entity_id
_entity_poly.type
_entity_poly.pdbx_seq_one_letter_code
_entity_poly.pdbx_strand_id
1 'polypeptide(L)'
;MSATTADCAAGHVTINMLPDDILLLIFHFDRMTHVDKLAVVNSARLRWRWHRLIHVCQRWRSIVFRSPKFLDLALICDPSTPVELIDIWPPLPIIIRDRINRHMPKDYAFQVAIAHLNRVRQIDLCFKSRSQLQRLASAMQKEFPALIHLSFDSDKFVDEFDDDSALAIPDGFLGESASCLQSLNLDFIAFPVLPKFLLSATALVRLTLQNIPDYGYFPPEAILTGLAVLVNLKYLTIGFGRPRSFPDQESCHPPPPTCAVLPALTFFKFQGASKYLDELMAGIDTPLLDSLYITFFNHFIFDISQLAQFMRRTTRIQTPNEAHVDFNYRIVKVESLSPTWTLSKKSGLSITCVAFNWELSNLVQVLMSLFPSIYIVEHLYVYGPRSFPLPWQDPMQWLEVFHPFTAVKKLYVIKEFAQHIAPALQELVGERVKDVLPTMESLFLEGLLPSGPVQEAIGQFVAARQLIGHPVAISRWKNYQVATSFDEQYCGVI
;
A
#
# COMPACT_ATOMS: atom_id res chain seq x y z
N MET A 1 65.05 -52.65 8.32
CA MET A 1 63.65 -52.35 8.55
C MET A 1 63.38 -50.98 7.98
N SER A 2 62.89 -50.92 6.72
CA SER A 2 62.60 -49.69 6.01
C SER A 2 61.08 -49.45 6.14
N ALA A 3 60.72 -48.37 6.81
CA ALA A 3 59.33 -47.91 6.92
C ALA A 3 59.01 -47.13 5.65
N THR A 4 58.14 -47.68 4.80
CA THR A 4 57.53 -47.02 3.67
C THR A 4 56.38 -46.06 4.19
N THR A 5 56.65 -44.78 4.18
CA THR A 5 55.63 -43.75 4.38
C THR A 5 54.77 -43.72 3.13
N ALA A 6 53.55 -44.24 3.28
CA ALA A 6 52.49 -44.02 2.26
C ALA A 6 52.05 -42.57 2.29
N ASP A 7 52.46 -41.81 1.28
CA ASP A 7 52.00 -40.43 1.02
C ASP A 7 50.56 -40.50 0.51
N CYS A 8 49.61 -40.33 1.41
CA CYS A 8 48.21 -40.11 1.06
C CYS A 8 48.12 -38.71 0.43
N ALA A 9 48.28 -38.61 -0.89
CA ALA A 9 47.93 -37.44 -1.65
C ALA A 9 46.42 -37.18 -1.46
N ALA A 10 46.08 -36.32 -0.51
CA ALA A 10 44.75 -35.79 -0.35
C ALA A 10 44.43 -35.02 -1.65
N GLY A 11 43.74 -35.68 -2.58
CA GLY A 11 43.27 -35.04 -3.80
C GLY A 11 42.40 -33.84 -3.45
N HIS A 12 42.92 -32.64 -3.64
CA HIS A 12 42.15 -31.42 -3.45
C HIS A 12 40.94 -31.44 -4.38
N VAL A 13 39.73 -31.62 -3.82
CA VAL A 13 38.49 -31.52 -4.55
C VAL A 13 38.34 -30.05 -4.99
N THR A 14 38.43 -29.81 -6.27
CA THR A 14 38.25 -28.49 -6.86
C THR A 14 36.78 -28.30 -7.32
N ILE A 15 36.32 -27.07 -7.37
CA ILE A 15 34.96 -26.73 -7.85
C ILE A 15 34.67 -27.29 -9.26
N ASN A 16 35.72 -27.50 -10.06
CA ASN A 16 35.60 -28.05 -11.41
C ASN A 16 35.25 -29.56 -11.44
N MET A 17 35.38 -30.26 -10.32
CA MET A 17 35.01 -31.68 -10.18
C MET A 17 33.54 -31.86 -9.83
N LEU A 18 32.83 -30.78 -9.44
CA LEU A 18 31.40 -30.82 -9.13
C LEU A 18 30.58 -31.10 -10.41
N PRO A 19 29.54 -31.94 -10.33
CA PRO A 19 28.58 -32.14 -11.41
C PRO A 19 27.88 -30.82 -11.81
N ASP A 20 27.39 -30.73 -13.05
CA ASP A 20 26.76 -29.50 -13.58
C ASP A 20 25.49 -29.10 -12.83
N ASP A 21 24.71 -30.07 -12.36
CA ASP A 21 23.52 -29.85 -11.53
C ASP A 21 23.84 -29.24 -10.16
N ILE A 22 24.95 -29.69 -9.55
CA ILE A 22 25.43 -29.12 -8.28
C ILE A 22 25.93 -27.68 -8.49
N LEU A 23 26.67 -27.42 -9.56
CA LEU A 23 27.07 -26.05 -9.92
C LEU A 23 25.86 -25.16 -10.16
N LEU A 24 24.85 -25.67 -10.84
CA LEU A 24 23.63 -24.93 -11.10
C LEU A 24 22.87 -24.56 -9.81
N LEU A 25 22.81 -25.50 -8.84
CA LEU A 25 22.25 -25.24 -7.52
C LEU A 25 23.05 -24.17 -6.77
N ILE A 26 24.37 -24.24 -6.78
CA ILE A 26 25.24 -23.22 -6.16
C ILE A 26 24.95 -21.83 -6.79
N PHE A 27 24.86 -21.73 -8.10
CA PHE A 27 24.55 -20.48 -8.80
C PHE A 27 23.17 -19.94 -8.42
N HIS A 28 22.20 -20.81 -8.26
CA HIS A 28 20.86 -20.45 -7.81
C HIS A 28 20.87 -19.91 -6.38
N PHE A 29 21.55 -20.59 -5.45
CA PHE A 29 21.67 -20.14 -4.05
C PHE A 29 22.44 -18.81 -3.92
N ASP A 30 23.55 -18.62 -4.65
CA ASP A 30 24.25 -17.32 -4.67
C ASP A 30 23.33 -16.18 -5.06
N ARG A 31 22.38 -16.44 -5.97
CA ARG A 31 21.40 -15.46 -6.36
C ARG A 31 20.38 -15.17 -5.24
N MET A 32 19.82 -16.22 -4.60
CA MET A 32 18.76 -16.08 -3.59
C MET A 32 19.24 -15.40 -2.30
N THR A 33 20.44 -15.70 -1.83
CA THR A 33 20.97 -15.16 -0.55
C THR A 33 21.13 -13.64 -0.52
N HIS A 34 21.05 -12.98 -1.66
CA HIS A 34 21.26 -11.54 -1.78
C HIS A 34 20.01 -10.74 -2.19
N VAL A 35 18.94 -11.43 -2.58
CA VAL A 35 17.68 -10.75 -2.92
C VAL A 35 17.02 -10.16 -1.67
N ASP A 36 17.10 -10.86 -0.53
CA ASP A 36 16.41 -10.45 0.70
C ASP A 36 17.09 -9.30 1.48
N LYS A 37 18.40 -9.08 1.28
CA LYS A 37 19.14 -8.12 2.11
C LYS A 37 19.30 -6.72 1.51
N LEU A 38 18.96 -6.49 0.25
CA LEU A 38 19.29 -5.24 -0.47
C LEU A 38 18.16 -4.71 -1.37
N ALA A 39 16.93 -5.07 -1.10
CA ALA A 39 15.77 -4.66 -1.91
C ALA A 39 15.57 -3.13 -2.04
N VAL A 40 16.22 -2.33 -1.19
CA VAL A 40 15.95 -0.89 -1.11
C VAL A 40 17.11 0.01 -1.60
N VAL A 41 18.39 -0.41 -1.53
CA VAL A 41 19.46 0.59 -1.59
C VAL A 41 20.37 0.56 -2.83
N ASN A 42 20.55 -0.57 -3.55
CA ASN A 42 21.50 -0.59 -4.67
C ASN A 42 21.14 -1.57 -5.81
N SER A 43 20.08 -1.29 -6.53
CA SER A 43 19.68 -2.06 -7.71
C SER A 43 20.75 -2.10 -8.83
N ALA A 44 21.66 -1.14 -8.88
CA ALA A 44 22.68 -1.07 -9.91
C ALA A 44 23.74 -2.19 -9.81
N ARG A 45 24.10 -2.65 -8.60
CA ARG A 45 25.10 -3.69 -8.40
C ARG A 45 24.56 -5.13 -8.50
N LEU A 46 23.25 -5.31 -8.41
CA LEU A 46 22.57 -6.61 -8.56
C LEU A 46 22.38 -7.04 -10.02
N ARG A 47 22.61 -6.11 -10.97
CA ARG A 47 22.19 -6.19 -12.36
C ARG A 47 22.82 -7.33 -13.16
N TRP A 48 24.07 -7.70 -12.84
CA TRP A 48 24.87 -8.58 -13.68
C TRP A 48 25.54 -9.71 -12.89
N ARG A 49 24.90 -10.27 -11.84
CA ARG A 49 25.54 -11.31 -11.04
C ARG A 49 25.83 -12.57 -11.84
N TRP A 50 24.87 -13.02 -12.63
CA TRP A 50 25.08 -14.12 -13.54
C TRP A 50 26.19 -13.83 -14.57
N HIS A 51 26.40 -12.58 -14.93
CA HIS A 51 27.48 -12.14 -15.80
C HIS A 51 28.87 -12.53 -15.25
N ARG A 52 29.08 -12.46 -13.94
CA ARG A 52 30.32 -12.92 -13.33
C ARG A 52 30.53 -14.42 -13.54
N LEU A 53 29.48 -15.21 -13.44
CA LEU A 53 29.55 -16.68 -13.61
C LEU A 53 29.96 -17.06 -15.05
N ILE A 54 29.47 -16.35 -16.05
CA ILE A 54 29.80 -16.65 -17.45
C ILE A 54 31.21 -16.23 -17.87
N HIS A 55 31.88 -15.42 -17.06
CA HIS A 55 33.27 -15.00 -17.28
C HIS A 55 34.30 -15.91 -16.57
N VAL A 56 33.87 -16.85 -15.76
CA VAL A 56 34.79 -17.75 -15.05
C VAL A 56 35.44 -18.73 -16.03
N CYS A 57 34.64 -19.52 -16.74
CA CYS A 57 35.13 -20.46 -17.76
C CYS A 57 34.01 -20.83 -18.75
N GLN A 58 34.38 -21.54 -19.81
CA GLN A 58 33.45 -21.99 -20.86
C GLN A 58 32.38 -22.94 -20.32
N ARG A 59 32.72 -23.84 -19.40
CA ARG A 59 31.78 -24.78 -18.76
C ARG A 59 30.70 -24.03 -17.97
N TRP A 60 31.09 -23.07 -17.15
CA TRP A 60 30.15 -22.27 -16.36
C TRP A 60 29.22 -21.46 -17.28
N ARG A 61 29.76 -20.84 -18.33
CA ARG A 61 28.97 -20.13 -19.33
C ARG A 61 27.93 -21.05 -19.97
N SER A 62 28.31 -22.28 -20.31
CA SER A 62 27.42 -23.28 -20.90
C SER A 62 26.30 -23.69 -19.92
N ILE A 63 26.61 -23.93 -18.64
CA ILE A 63 25.63 -24.27 -17.59
C ILE A 63 24.62 -23.14 -17.41
N VAL A 64 25.10 -21.91 -17.27
CA VAL A 64 24.25 -20.71 -17.07
C VAL A 64 23.28 -20.55 -18.24
N PHE A 65 23.75 -20.55 -19.49
CA PHE A 65 22.91 -20.32 -20.64
C PHE A 65 22.01 -21.50 -21.04
N ARG A 66 22.32 -22.73 -20.60
CA ARG A 66 21.43 -23.88 -20.78
C ARG A 66 20.24 -23.87 -19.81
N SER A 67 20.32 -23.11 -18.72
CA SER A 67 19.28 -23.09 -17.68
C SER A 67 18.75 -21.68 -17.39
N PRO A 68 18.37 -20.89 -18.41
CA PRO A 68 18.02 -19.49 -18.22
C PRO A 68 16.76 -19.29 -17.36
N LYS A 69 15.79 -20.20 -17.47
CA LYS A 69 14.56 -20.15 -16.66
C LYS A 69 14.81 -20.48 -15.20
N PHE A 70 15.65 -21.49 -14.91
CA PHE A 70 15.97 -21.91 -13.55
C PHE A 70 16.74 -20.82 -12.80
N LEU A 71 17.67 -20.15 -13.49
CA LEU A 71 18.43 -19.03 -12.95
C LEU A 71 17.70 -17.69 -13.12
N ASP A 72 16.49 -17.67 -13.71
CA ASP A 72 15.70 -16.47 -14.03
C ASP A 72 16.58 -15.35 -14.63
N LEU A 73 17.32 -15.72 -15.67
CA LEU A 73 18.22 -14.80 -16.34
C LEU A 73 17.44 -13.74 -17.11
N ALA A 74 17.86 -12.49 -17.00
CA ALA A 74 17.33 -11.39 -17.78
C ALA A 74 18.43 -10.37 -18.09
N LEU A 75 18.29 -9.69 -19.23
CA LEU A 75 19.09 -8.52 -19.58
C LEU A 75 18.44 -7.30 -18.95
N ILE A 76 19.14 -6.66 -18.03
CA ILE A 76 18.68 -5.40 -17.45
C ILE A 76 19.26 -4.27 -18.28
N CYS A 77 18.40 -3.62 -19.03
CA CYS A 77 18.74 -2.47 -19.84
C CYS A 77 18.54 -1.20 -19.04
N ASP A 78 19.63 -0.53 -18.83
CA ASP A 78 19.68 0.82 -18.27
C ASP A 78 20.43 1.74 -19.24
N PRO A 79 20.45 3.05 -18.93
CA PRO A 79 21.12 4.05 -19.76
C PRO A 79 22.57 3.83 -20.10
N SER A 80 23.26 3.08 -19.26
CA SER A 80 24.67 2.79 -19.46
C SER A 80 24.91 1.54 -20.31
N THR A 81 23.85 0.80 -20.66
CA THR A 81 23.94 -0.42 -21.49
C THR A 81 23.86 -0.03 -22.98
N PRO A 82 24.92 -0.20 -23.77
CA PRO A 82 24.84 0.03 -25.23
C PRO A 82 23.78 -0.87 -25.87
N VAL A 83 22.96 -0.34 -26.78
CA VAL A 83 21.88 -1.09 -27.45
C VAL A 83 22.43 -2.27 -28.22
N GLU A 84 23.59 -2.09 -28.85
CA GLU A 84 24.27 -3.11 -29.63
C GLU A 84 24.64 -4.37 -28.81
N LEU A 85 24.82 -4.22 -27.49
CA LEU A 85 25.13 -5.36 -26.62
C LEU A 85 23.93 -6.30 -26.45
N ILE A 86 22.70 -5.81 -26.67
CA ILE A 86 21.49 -6.63 -26.48
C ILE A 86 21.42 -7.76 -27.51
N ASP A 87 21.93 -7.54 -28.70
CA ASP A 87 21.95 -8.53 -29.77
C ASP A 87 23.13 -9.51 -29.71
N ILE A 88 24.20 -9.16 -28.98
CA ILE A 88 25.35 -10.05 -28.76
C ILE A 88 25.01 -11.18 -27.76
N TRP A 89 24.08 -10.94 -26.84
CA TRP A 89 23.67 -11.92 -25.85
C TRP A 89 22.64 -12.92 -26.39
N PRO A 90 22.55 -14.13 -25.83
CA PRO A 90 21.44 -15.03 -26.12
C PRO A 90 20.09 -14.31 -25.94
N PRO A 91 19.00 -14.81 -26.58
CA PRO A 91 17.68 -14.19 -26.54
C PRO A 91 17.03 -14.26 -25.14
N LEU A 92 17.69 -13.67 -24.14
CA LEU A 92 17.19 -13.57 -22.77
C LEU A 92 16.06 -12.54 -22.69
N PRO A 93 15.14 -12.68 -21.71
CA PRO A 93 14.17 -11.67 -21.38
C PRO A 93 14.82 -10.32 -21.07
N ILE A 94 14.17 -9.24 -21.47
CA ILE A 94 14.66 -7.87 -21.28
C ILE A 94 13.85 -7.19 -20.17
N ILE A 95 14.58 -6.54 -19.26
CA ILE A 95 14.03 -5.68 -18.20
C ILE A 95 14.54 -4.27 -18.43
N ILE A 96 13.63 -3.34 -18.66
CA ILE A 96 13.92 -1.93 -18.86
C ILE A 96 13.62 -1.20 -17.56
N ARG A 97 14.63 -0.54 -16.96
CA ARG A 97 14.47 0.21 -15.70
C ARG A 97 15.17 1.56 -15.76
N ASP A 98 14.45 2.59 -15.33
CA ASP A 98 14.99 3.94 -15.13
C ASP A 98 14.38 4.64 -13.90
N ARG A 99 14.58 4.07 -12.72
CA ARG A 99 14.17 4.73 -11.46
C ARG A 99 15.28 5.53 -10.80
N ILE A 100 16.55 5.31 -11.16
CA ILE A 100 17.69 5.76 -10.33
C ILE A 100 18.47 6.89 -10.97
N ASN A 101 18.54 7.00 -12.28
CA ASN A 101 19.35 7.99 -12.98
C ASN A 101 18.52 9.14 -13.54
N ARG A 102 18.49 10.25 -12.80
CA ARG A 102 17.80 11.50 -13.19
C ARG A 102 18.35 12.17 -14.48
N HIS A 103 19.32 11.57 -15.19
CA HIS A 103 20.03 12.22 -16.31
C HIS A 103 20.03 11.41 -17.63
N MET A 104 19.02 10.56 -17.83
CA MET A 104 18.95 9.69 -19.01
C MET A 104 18.77 10.41 -20.35
N PRO A 105 19.45 9.94 -21.41
CA PRO A 105 18.96 10.08 -22.77
C PRO A 105 17.71 9.24 -22.93
N LYS A 106 16.58 9.89 -23.09
CA LYS A 106 15.21 9.37 -22.89
C LYS A 106 14.73 8.46 -24.01
N ASP A 107 15.48 8.39 -25.10
CA ASP A 107 15.14 7.62 -26.28
C ASP A 107 15.64 6.17 -26.22
N TYR A 108 16.56 5.85 -25.28
CA TYR A 108 17.14 4.53 -25.14
C TYR A 108 16.13 3.45 -24.76
N ALA A 109 15.38 3.64 -23.66
CA ALA A 109 14.37 2.70 -23.21
C ALA A 109 13.31 2.43 -24.28
N PHE A 110 12.98 3.48 -25.02
CA PHE A 110 12.09 3.46 -26.16
C PHE A 110 12.63 2.61 -27.32
N GLN A 111 13.89 2.85 -27.73
CA GLN A 111 14.52 2.10 -28.80
C GLN A 111 14.59 0.60 -28.49
N VAL A 112 15.01 0.26 -27.26
CA VAL A 112 15.05 -1.12 -26.79
C VAL A 112 13.67 -1.77 -26.79
N ALA A 113 12.65 -1.08 -26.26
CA ALA A 113 11.29 -1.60 -26.20
C ALA A 113 10.75 -1.93 -27.58
N ILE A 114 10.92 -1.02 -28.55
CA ILE A 114 10.42 -1.23 -29.92
C ILE A 114 11.20 -2.29 -30.68
N ALA A 115 12.53 -2.33 -30.53
CA ALA A 115 13.36 -3.29 -31.25
C ALA A 115 13.11 -4.73 -30.80
N HIS A 116 12.70 -4.94 -29.52
CA HIS A 116 12.67 -6.27 -28.91
C HIS A 116 11.32 -6.61 -28.22
N LEU A 117 10.19 -6.24 -28.78
CA LEU A 117 8.82 -6.42 -28.24
C LEU A 117 8.58 -7.82 -27.64
N ASN A 118 9.01 -8.86 -28.33
CA ASN A 118 8.82 -10.25 -27.93
C ASN A 118 9.70 -10.71 -26.76
N ARG A 119 10.70 -9.90 -26.38
CA ARG A 119 11.65 -10.21 -25.30
C ARG A 119 11.43 -9.34 -24.07
N VAL A 120 10.76 -8.20 -24.20
CA VAL A 120 10.54 -7.28 -23.10
C VAL A 120 9.57 -7.89 -22.10
N ARG A 121 10.07 -8.19 -20.90
CA ARG A 121 9.32 -8.81 -19.81
C ARG A 121 8.88 -7.79 -18.75
N GLN A 122 9.68 -6.76 -18.55
CA GLN A 122 9.41 -5.72 -17.53
C GLN A 122 9.81 -4.35 -18.05
N ILE A 123 8.96 -3.38 -17.81
CA ILE A 123 9.22 -1.95 -18.01
C ILE A 123 8.92 -1.22 -16.71
N ASP A 124 9.90 -0.46 -16.18
CA ASP A 124 9.79 0.27 -14.93
C ASP A 124 10.47 1.65 -15.11
N LEU A 125 9.69 2.65 -15.42
CA LEU A 125 10.17 3.97 -15.83
C LEU A 125 9.53 5.08 -15.00
N CYS A 126 10.35 6.12 -14.73
CA CYS A 126 9.92 7.37 -14.12
C CYS A 126 10.06 8.52 -15.14
N PHE A 127 8.98 9.22 -15.43
CA PHE A 127 8.91 10.30 -16.41
C PHE A 127 9.04 11.67 -15.74
N LYS A 128 9.84 12.54 -16.35
CA LYS A 128 10.00 13.94 -15.92
C LYS A 128 9.22 14.93 -16.79
N SER A 129 8.73 14.48 -17.92
CA SER A 129 7.96 15.33 -18.80
C SER A 129 6.92 14.53 -19.57
N ARG A 130 5.84 15.21 -19.87
CA ARG A 130 4.75 14.70 -20.69
C ARG A 130 5.20 14.18 -22.06
N SER A 131 6.07 14.94 -22.74
CA SER A 131 6.55 14.55 -24.06
C SER A 131 7.30 13.23 -24.08
N GLN A 132 7.88 12.82 -22.96
CA GLN A 132 8.55 11.51 -22.83
C GLN A 132 7.53 10.38 -22.76
N LEU A 133 6.53 10.50 -21.84
CA LEU A 133 5.48 9.50 -21.75
C LEU A 133 4.73 9.37 -23.08
N GLN A 134 4.37 10.50 -23.69
CA GLN A 134 3.61 10.49 -24.94
C GLN A 134 4.38 9.80 -26.08
N ARG A 135 5.70 10.06 -26.20
CA ARG A 135 6.54 9.35 -27.19
C ARG A 135 6.60 7.85 -26.92
N LEU A 136 6.83 7.45 -25.67
CA LEU A 136 6.86 6.02 -25.33
C LEU A 136 5.50 5.38 -25.52
N ALA A 137 4.43 5.97 -25.02
CA ALA A 137 3.08 5.44 -25.15
C ALA A 137 2.63 5.33 -26.61
N SER A 138 3.00 6.31 -27.46
CA SER A 138 2.73 6.25 -28.91
C SER A 138 3.48 5.12 -29.59
N ALA A 139 4.67 4.77 -29.12
CA ALA A 139 5.44 3.65 -29.66
C ALA A 139 4.96 2.30 -29.12
N MET A 140 4.40 2.27 -27.93
CA MET A 140 3.84 1.06 -27.32
C MET A 140 2.42 0.74 -27.81
N GLN A 141 2.09 1.09 -29.04
CA GLN A 141 0.81 0.73 -29.69
C GLN A 141 0.84 -0.67 -30.34
N LYS A 142 1.96 -1.39 -30.22
CA LYS A 142 2.09 -2.77 -30.63
C LYS A 142 1.96 -3.71 -29.43
N GLU A 143 1.62 -4.96 -29.69
CA GLU A 143 1.54 -5.99 -28.65
C GLU A 143 2.92 -6.28 -28.04
N PHE A 144 2.94 -6.49 -26.72
CA PHE A 144 4.09 -6.94 -25.94
C PHE A 144 3.80 -8.32 -25.34
N PRO A 145 3.89 -9.40 -26.11
CA PRO A 145 3.39 -10.71 -25.70
C PRO A 145 4.13 -11.33 -24.52
N ALA A 146 5.34 -10.86 -24.18
CA ALA A 146 6.12 -11.33 -23.03
C ALA A 146 6.05 -10.40 -21.82
N LEU A 147 5.31 -9.29 -21.90
CA LEU A 147 5.28 -8.28 -20.83
C LEU A 147 4.49 -8.77 -19.62
N ILE A 148 5.17 -8.87 -18.48
CA ILE A 148 4.61 -9.35 -17.22
C ILE A 148 4.44 -8.19 -16.23
N HIS A 149 5.34 -7.22 -16.25
CA HIS A 149 5.32 -6.09 -15.32
C HIS A 149 5.48 -4.77 -16.08
N LEU A 150 4.56 -3.85 -15.84
CA LEU A 150 4.59 -2.49 -16.35
C LEU A 150 4.41 -1.51 -15.18
N SER A 151 5.37 -0.61 -15.02
CA SER A 151 5.32 0.45 -14.03
C SER A 151 5.74 1.77 -14.65
N PHE A 152 4.83 2.71 -14.67
CA PHE A 152 5.06 4.09 -15.05
C PHE A 152 4.79 5.00 -13.86
N ASP A 153 5.77 5.83 -13.55
CA ASP A 153 5.72 6.83 -12.49
C ASP A 153 6.03 8.20 -13.10
N SER A 154 5.39 9.24 -12.64
CA SER A 154 5.70 10.62 -13.02
C SER A 154 6.26 11.36 -11.81
N ASP A 155 7.35 12.10 -11.99
CA ASP A 155 7.94 12.90 -10.92
C ASP A 155 6.94 14.00 -10.51
N LYS A 156 6.70 14.18 -9.21
CA LYS A 156 5.72 15.08 -8.60
C LYS A 156 5.88 16.57 -9.00
N PHE A 157 6.99 16.93 -9.62
CA PHE A 157 7.29 18.31 -10.04
C PHE A 157 6.59 18.76 -11.34
N VAL A 158 5.67 17.94 -11.87
CA VAL A 158 4.89 18.30 -13.08
C VAL A 158 3.75 19.29 -12.77
N ASP A 159 3.50 19.61 -11.49
CA ASP A 159 2.44 20.54 -11.06
C ASP A 159 2.66 22.02 -11.47
N GLU A 160 3.81 22.35 -12.06
CA GLU A 160 4.09 23.73 -12.52
C GLU A 160 3.58 24.06 -13.94
N PHE A 161 2.91 23.12 -14.60
CA PHE A 161 2.42 23.37 -15.94
C PHE A 161 0.91 23.63 -15.94
N ASP A 162 0.56 24.90 -16.05
CA ASP A 162 -0.78 25.47 -16.32
C ASP A 162 -1.40 24.99 -17.66
N ASP A 163 -0.89 23.95 -18.27
CA ASP A 163 -1.41 23.48 -19.56
C ASP A 163 -2.34 22.29 -19.34
N ASP A 164 -3.63 22.51 -19.56
CA ASP A 164 -4.78 21.56 -19.49
C ASP A 164 -4.61 20.27 -20.32
N SER A 165 -3.45 20.04 -20.86
CA SER A 165 -3.19 18.93 -21.74
C SER A 165 -2.64 17.70 -20.99
N ALA A 166 -3.51 16.79 -20.76
CA ALA A 166 -3.37 15.53 -20.01
C ALA A 166 -2.20 14.60 -20.44
N LEU A 167 -1.46 14.10 -19.45
CA LEU A 167 -0.61 12.90 -19.55
C LEU A 167 -1.52 11.67 -19.63
N ALA A 168 -2.03 11.36 -20.81
CA ALA A 168 -2.96 10.27 -21.01
C ALA A 168 -2.34 9.13 -21.83
N ILE A 169 -2.66 7.91 -21.43
CA ILE A 169 -2.31 6.72 -22.22
C ILE A 169 -3.26 6.64 -23.43
N PRO A 170 -2.74 6.49 -24.66
CA PRO A 170 -3.57 6.37 -25.86
C PRO A 170 -4.38 5.06 -25.87
N ASP A 171 -5.52 5.06 -26.57
CA ASP A 171 -6.43 3.90 -26.63
C ASP A 171 -5.78 2.63 -27.18
N GLY A 172 -4.90 2.77 -28.17
CA GLY A 172 -4.16 1.63 -28.76
C GLY A 172 -2.96 1.14 -27.97
N PHE A 173 -2.79 1.57 -26.73
CA PHE A 173 -1.65 1.20 -25.90
C PHE A 173 -1.56 -0.31 -25.70
N LEU A 174 -0.35 -0.89 -25.80
CA LEU A 174 -0.05 -2.33 -25.80
C LEU A 174 -0.79 -3.12 -26.90
N GLY A 175 -1.16 -2.48 -28.02
CA GLY A 175 -1.93 -3.13 -29.07
C GLY A 175 -3.31 -3.60 -28.62
N GLU A 176 -3.90 -2.95 -27.63
CA GLU A 176 -5.15 -3.33 -26.97
C GLU A 176 -5.13 -4.74 -26.33
N SER A 177 -3.94 -5.35 -26.13
CA SER A 177 -3.77 -6.70 -25.60
C SER A 177 -2.67 -6.78 -24.54
N ALA A 178 -2.97 -7.36 -23.37
CA ALA A 178 -2.04 -7.53 -22.27
C ALA A 178 -2.23 -8.87 -21.52
N SER A 179 -2.44 -9.95 -22.25
CA SER A 179 -2.81 -11.27 -21.70
C SER A 179 -1.80 -11.86 -20.70
N CYS A 180 -0.51 -11.53 -20.82
CA CYS A 180 0.56 -11.99 -19.92
C CYS A 180 0.85 -11.05 -18.77
N LEU A 181 0.22 -9.86 -18.74
CA LEU A 181 0.51 -8.84 -17.74
C LEU A 181 0.01 -9.27 -16.35
N GLN A 182 0.92 -9.36 -15.39
CA GLN A 182 0.62 -9.73 -13.99
C GLN A 182 0.63 -8.54 -13.03
N SER A 183 1.36 -7.48 -13.37
CA SER A 183 1.45 -6.29 -12.55
C SER A 183 1.44 -5.03 -13.40
N LEU A 184 0.48 -4.15 -13.11
CA LEU A 184 0.37 -2.82 -13.70
C LEU A 184 0.43 -1.79 -12.57
N ASN A 185 1.34 -0.84 -12.69
CA ASN A 185 1.45 0.31 -11.79
C ASN A 185 1.53 1.60 -12.60
N LEU A 186 0.59 2.50 -12.37
CA LEU A 186 0.53 3.81 -13.00
C LEU A 186 0.36 4.86 -11.91
N ASP A 187 1.30 5.78 -11.82
CA ASP A 187 1.31 6.86 -10.84
C ASP A 187 1.38 8.22 -11.54
N PHE A 188 0.46 9.14 -11.22
CA PHE A 188 0.27 10.45 -11.88
C PHE A 188 -0.04 10.35 -13.39
N ILE A 189 -0.64 9.27 -13.85
CA ILE A 189 -0.97 9.04 -15.25
C ILE A 189 -2.48 8.88 -15.42
N ALA A 190 -3.05 9.64 -16.35
CA ALA A 190 -4.47 9.61 -16.65
C ALA A 190 -4.85 8.51 -17.66
N PHE A 191 -6.08 8.05 -17.50
CA PHE A 191 -6.80 7.32 -18.50
C PHE A 191 -8.01 8.16 -18.94
N PRO A 192 -8.08 8.67 -20.15
CA PRO A 192 -9.26 9.40 -20.58
C PRO A 192 -10.48 8.46 -20.75
N VAL A 193 -10.22 7.20 -21.07
CA VAL A 193 -11.17 6.10 -21.06
C VAL A 193 -10.46 4.89 -20.49
N LEU A 194 -11.17 4.01 -19.75
CA LEU A 194 -10.56 2.79 -19.21
C LEU A 194 -9.92 1.99 -20.36
N PRO A 195 -8.59 1.75 -20.32
CA PRO A 195 -7.89 1.20 -21.46
C PRO A 195 -8.40 -0.18 -21.84
N LYS A 196 -8.69 -0.41 -23.11
CA LYS A 196 -9.21 -1.68 -23.61
C LYS A 196 -8.29 -2.87 -23.30
N PHE A 197 -6.97 -2.65 -23.19
CA PHE A 197 -6.03 -3.72 -22.84
C PHE A 197 -6.30 -4.33 -21.46
N LEU A 198 -6.93 -3.59 -20.52
CA LEU A 198 -7.33 -4.16 -19.23
C LEU A 198 -8.37 -5.27 -19.40
N LEU A 199 -9.23 -5.20 -20.40
CA LEU A 199 -10.21 -6.26 -20.68
C LEU A 199 -9.56 -7.57 -21.11
N SER A 200 -8.33 -7.53 -21.61
CA SER A 200 -7.53 -8.71 -22.00
C SER A 200 -6.54 -9.16 -20.95
N ALA A 201 -6.32 -8.37 -19.89
CA ALA A 201 -5.30 -8.59 -18.86
C ALA A 201 -5.73 -9.63 -17.80
N THR A 202 -6.26 -10.77 -18.20
CA THR A 202 -6.82 -11.81 -17.31
C THR A 202 -5.81 -12.44 -16.36
N ALA A 203 -4.50 -12.32 -16.65
CA ALA A 203 -3.41 -12.79 -15.77
C ALA A 203 -3.04 -11.77 -14.67
N LEU A 204 -3.72 -10.62 -14.60
CA LEU A 204 -3.34 -9.53 -13.71
C LEU A 204 -3.55 -9.91 -12.24
N VAL A 205 -2.47 -9.80 -11.46
CA VAL A 205 -2.44 -10.08 -10.02
C VAL A 205 -2.41 -8.79 -9.20
N ARG A 206 -1.79 -7.74 -9.76
CA ARG A 206 -1.67 -6.43 -9.10
C ARG A 206 -2.03 -5.31 -10.06
N LEU A 207 -3.00 -4.50 -9.66
CA LEU A 207 -3.40 -3.26 -10.32
C LEU A 207 -3.22 -2.10 -9.36
N THR A 208 -2.37 -1.14 -9.73
CA THR A 208 -2.13 0.08 -8.96
C THR A 208 -2.31 1.28 -9.87
N LEU A 209 -3.33 2.07 -9.60
CA LEU A 209 -3.64 3.34 -10.24
C LEU A 209 -3.60 4.40 -9.13
N GLN A 210 -2.53 5.16 -9.04
CA GLN A 210 -2.33 6.14 -7.96
C GLN A 210 -2.21 7.55 -8.50
N ASN A 211 -2.62 8.52 -7.64
CA ASN A 211 -2.53 9.94 -7.94
C ASN A 211 -3.12 10.28 -9.31
N ILE A 212 -4.23 9.60 -9.67
CA ILE A 212 -4.94 9.84 -10.93
C ILE A 212 -5.34 11.32 -10.96
N PRO A 213 -4.89 12.10 -11.96
CA PRO A 213 -5.21 13.52 -12.05
C PRO A 213 -6.69 13.75 -12.43
N ASP A 214 -7.21 14.95 -12.16
CA ASP A 214 -8.64 15.30 -12.36
C ASP A 214 -9.14 15.00 -13.77
N TYR A 215 -8.33 15.28 -14.77
CA TYR A 215 -8.66 14.99 -16.19
C TYR A 215 -8.60 13.49 -16.56
N GLY A 216 -8.07 12.66 -15.67
CA GLY A 216 -8.05 11.19 -15.78
C GLY A 216 -9.17 10.51 -15.00
N TYR A 217 -10.13 11.28 -14.50
CA TYR A 217 -11.28 10.72 -13.81
C TYR A 217 -12.08 9.79 -14.72
N PHE A 218 -12.40 8.63 -14.22
CA PHE A 218 -13.31 7.67 -14.85
C PHE A 218 -14.43 7.29 -13.88
N PRO A 219 -15.65 7.06 -14.36
CA PRO A 219 -16.78 6.73 -13.50
C PRO A 219 -16.64 5.30 -12.91
N PRO A 220 -17.28 5.01 -11.76
CA PRO A 220 -17.23 3.70 -11.11
C PRO A 220 -17.64 2.54 -12.04
N GLU A 221 -18.60 2.73 -12.95
CA GLU A 221 -19.06 1.70 -13.88
C GLU A 221 -17.98 1.29 -14.88
N ALA A 222 -17.15 2.24 -15.29
CA ALA A 222 -16.05 1.95 -16.23
C ALA A 222 -15.02 1.03 -15.59
N ILE A 223 -14.59 1.31 -14.34
CA ILE A 223 -13.63 0.44 -13.65
C ILE A 223 -14.25 -0.91 -13.30
N LEU A 224 -15.52 -0.99 -12.93
CA LEU A 224 -16.22 -2.24 -12.65
C LEU A 224 -16.21 -3.17 -13.87
N THR A 225 -16.43 -2.63 -15.06
CA THR A 225 -16.37 -3.38 -16.30
C THR A 225 -14.97 -4.00 -16.51
N GLY A 226 -13.90 -3.24 -16.23
CA GLY A 226 -12.53 -3.75 -16.30
C GLY A 226 -12.24 -4.78 -15.21
N LEU A 227 -12.70 -4.55 -13.98
CA LEU A 227 -12.46 -5.45 -12.86
C LEU A 227 -13.18 -6.80 -13.02
N ALA A 228 -14.33 -6.85 -13.68
CA ALA A 228 -15.11 -8.08 -13.87
C ALA A 228 -14.35 -9.20 -14.57
N VAL A 229 -13.34 -8.87 -15.40
CA VAL A 229 -12.50 -9.87 -16.09
C VAL A 229 -11.22 -10.25 -15.33
N LEU A 230 -10.88 -9.53 -14.24
CA LEU A 230 -9.62 -9.67 -13.51
C LEU A 230 -9.74 -10.66 -12.33
N VAL A 231 -10.16 -11.88 -12.58
CA VAL A 231 -10.45 -12.91 -11.56
C VAL A 231 -9.22 -13.31 -10.72
N ASN A 232 -8.00 -13.09 -11.22
CA ASN A 232 -6.73 -13.40 -10.54
C ASN A 232 -6.20 -12.23 -9.69
N LEU A 233 -6.91 -11.10 -9.65
CA LEU A 233 -6.45 -9.88 -8.97
C LEU A 233 -6.39 -10.08 -7.46
N LYS A 234 -5.19 -9.92 -6.87
CA LYS A 234 -4.95 -10.03 -5.42
C LYS A 234 -4.76 -8.68 -4.75
N TYR A 235 -4.21 -7.71 -5.48
CA TYR A 235 -3.88 -6.38 -4.97
C TYR A 235 -4.50 -5.33 -5.88
N LEU A 236 -5.42 -4.55 -5.34
CA LEU A 236 -6.04 -3.42 -6.02
C LEU A 236 -5.71 -2.13 -5.29
N THR A 237 -5.23 -1.13 -6.02
CA THR A 237 -5.07 0.23 -5.52
C THR A 237 -5.67 1.19 -6.52
N ILE A 238 -6.61 2.03 -6.08
CA ILE A 238 -7.21 3.11 -6.85
C ILE A 238 -7.07 4.37 -6.02
N GLY A 239 -6.35 5.36 -6.51
CA GLY A 239 -6.12 6.63 -5.83
C GLY A 239 -6.24 7.80 -6.79
N PHE A 240 -7.18 8.68 -6.54
CA PHE A 240 -7.28 9.95 -7.26
C PHE A 240 -6.31 10.96 -6.64
N GLY A 241 -5.78 11.87 -7.46
CA GLY A 241 -5.09 13.06 -6.99
C GLY A 241 -6.05 13.94 -6.16
N ARG A 242 -5.53 14.92 -5.42
CA ARG A 242 -6.40 15.86 -4.71
C ARG A 242 -7.08 16.75 -5.77
N PRO A 243 -8.38 16.66 -5.96
CA PRO A 243 -9.06 17.53 -6.92
C PRO A 243 -9.00 18.97 -6.44
N ARG A 244 -8.66 19.90 -7.33
CA ARG A 244 -8.76 21.35 -7.09
C ARG A 244 -10.24 21.79 -7.01
N SER A 245 -11.11 21.07 -7.73
CA SER A 245 -12.57 21.17 -7.66
C SER A 245 -13.15 19.78 -7.91
N PHE A 246 -14.05 19.31 -7.04
CA PHE A 246 -14.85 18.14 -7.38
C PHE A 246 -15.77 18.53 -8.52
N PRO A 247 -15.86 17.78 -9.60
CA PRO A 247 -16.98 17.95 -10.50
C PRO A 247 -18.24 17.67 -9.67
N ASP A 248 -19.10 18.70 -9.55
CA ASP A 248 -20.45 18.56 -9.00
C ASP A 248 -21.26 17.63 -9.91
N GLN A 249 -20.93 16.35 -9.88
CA GLN A 249 -21.74 15.34 -10.54
C GLN A 249 -22.89 14.97 -9.62
N GLU A 250 -23.93 15.78 -9.65
CA GLU A 250 -25.29 15.43 -9.18
C GLU A 250 -25.94 14.30 -10.00
N SER A 251 -25.17 13.54 -10.77
CA SER A 251 -25.72 12.41 -11.51
C SER A 251 -25.97 11.25 -10.55
N CYS A 252 -27.20 11.18 -10.03
CA CYS A 252 -27.77 9.97 -9.48
C CYS A 252 -27.87 8.93 -10.61
N HIS A 253 -26.80 8.23 -10.89
CA HIS A 253 -26.86 7.09 -11.79
C HIS A 253 -27.44 5.90 -11.01
N PRO A 254 -28.33 5.12 -11.62
CA PRO A 254 -28.79 3.88 -11.00
C PRO A 254 -27.56 2.96 -10.79
N PRO A 255 -27.56 2.16 -9.72
CA PRO A 255 -26.44 1.25 -9.43
C PRO A 255 -26.15 0.38 -10.67
N PRO A 256 -24.88 0.13 -10.96
CA PRO A 256 -24.49 -0.61 -12.15
C PRO A 256 -25.12 -2.01 -12.14
N PRO A 257 -25.64 -2.49 -13.26
CA PRO A 257 -26.30 -3.80 -13.33
C PRO A 257 -25.32 -4.99 -13.21
N THR A 258 -24.01 -4.72 -13.26
CA THR A 258 -22.97 -5.75 -13.25
C THR A 258 -22.20 -5.74 -11.94
N CYS A 259 -22.21 -6.89 -11.25
CA CYS A 259 -21.37 -7.12 -10.09
C CYS A 259 -20.04 -7.74 -10.53
N ALA A 260 -18.92 -7.10 -10.23
CA ALA A 260 -17.58 -7.62 -10.44
C ALA A 260 -17.21 -8.53 -9.25
N VAL A 261 -17.10 -9.84 -9.49
CA VAL A 261 -16.63 -10.79 -8.47
C VAL A 261 -15.13 -10.92 -8.56
N LEU A 262 -14.42 -10.57 -7.47
CA LEU A 262 -12.97 -10.62 -7.35
C LEU A 262 -12.56 -11.69 -6.32
N PRO A 263 -12.59 -12.97 -6.69
CA PRO A 263 -12.47 -14.08 -5.75
C PRO A 263 -11.07 -14.20 -5.13
N ALA A 264 -10.05 -13.65 -5.78
CA ALA A 264 -8.65 -13.70 -5.31
C ALA A 264 -8.22 -12.43 -4.57
N LEU A 265 -9.05 -11.37 -4.51
CA LEU A 265 -8.66 -10.09 -3.93
C LEU A 265 -8.48 -10.20 -2.41
N THR A 266 -7.27 -9.90 -1.94
CA THR A 266 -6.91 -9.89 -0.51
C THR A 266 -6.58 -8.51 0.02
N PHE A 267 -6.18 -7.59 -0.84
CA PHE A 267 -5.78 -6.24 -0.48
C PHE A 267 -6.47 -5.22 -1.38
N PHE A 268 -7.16 -4.26 -0.78
CA PHE A 268 -7.72 -3.12 -1.50
C PHE A 268 -7.34 -1.81 -0.82
N LYS A 269 -6.78 -0.87 -1.59
CA LYS A 269 -6.50 0.50 -1.16
C LYS A 269 -7.25 1.47 -2.05
N PHE A 270 -8.00 2.37 -1.43
CA PHE A 270 -8.71 3.44 -2.11
C PHE A 270 -8.30 4.81 -1.58
N GLN A 271 -8.22 5.80 -2.46
CA GLN A 271 -7.98 7.20 -2.11
C GLN A 271 -8.85 8.08 -3.01
N GLY A 272 -9.78 8.84 -2.41
CA GLY A 272 -10.71 9.67 -3.20
C GLY A 272 -11.94 10.13 -2.43
N ALA A 273 -13.01 10.44 -3.18
CA ALA A 273 -14.30 10.86 -2.63
C ALA A 273 -15.09 9.69 -2.04
N SER A 274 -15.81 9.92 -0.94
CA SER A 274 -16.63 8.90 -0.28
C SER A 274 -17.76 8.39 -1.18
N LYS A 275 -18.41 9.28 -1.93
CA LYS A 275 -19.48 8.92 -2.88
C LYS A 275 -18.98 7.96 -3.98
N TYR A 276 -17.81 8.23 -4.55
CA TYR A 276 -17.21 7.33 -5.55
C TYR A 276 -16.99 5.93 -5.00
N LEU A 277 -16.43 5.84 -3.79
CA LEU A 277 -16.20 4.54 -3.15
C LEU A 277 -17.51 3.81 -2.85
N ASP A 278 -18.52 4.52 -2.39
CA ASP A 278 -19.84 3.95 -2.09
C ASP A 278 -20.46 3.31 -3.34
N GLU A 279 -20.48 4.03 -4.46
CA GLU A 279 -20.96 3.52 -5.75
C GLU A 279 -20.12 2.32 -6.24
N LEU A 280 -18.79 2.37 -6.09
CA LEU A 280 -17.90 1.26 -6.45
C LEU A 280 -18.18 0.02 -5.62
N MET A 281 -18.42 0.17 -4.30
CA MET A 281 -18.70 -0.95 -3.38
C MET A 281 -20.04 -1.62 -3.64
N ALA A 282 -20.99 -0.93 -4.23
CA ALA A 282 -22.25 -1.51 -4.68
C ALA A 282 -22.05 -2.60 -5.76
N GLY A 283 -21.02 -2.42 -6.61
CA GLY A 283 -20.73 -3.29 -7.76
C GLY A 283 -19.61 -4.31 -7.54
N ILE A 284 -19.02 -4.44 -6.34
CA ILE A 284 -17.89 -5.35 -6.08
C ILE A 284 -18.26 -6.40 -5.04
N ASP A 285 -17.87 -7.66 -5.31
CA ASP A 285 -17.85 -8.76 -4.34
C ASP A 285 -16.44 -9.32 -4.15
N THR A 286 -15.98 -9.39 -2.88
CA THR A 286 -14.58 -9.72 -2.53
C THR A 286 -14.53 -10.68 -1.33
N PRO A 287 -14.82 -11.96 -1.50
CA PRO A 287 -14.96 -12.90 -0.38
C PRO A 287 -13.67 -13.16 0.41
N LEU A 288 -12.51 -12.91 -0.18
CA LEU A 288 -11.19 -13.14 0.44
C LEU A 288 -10.47 -11.86 0.90
N LEU A 289 -11.14 -10.72 0.93
CA LEU A 289 -10.51 -9.45 1.31
C LEU A 289 -10.09 -9.47 2.79
N ASP A 290 -8.78 -9.36 3.03
CA ASP A 290 -8.17 -9.34 4.36
C ASP A 290 -7.80 -7.91 4.82
N SER A 291 -7.52 -7.01 3.85
CA SER A 291 -7.01 -5.66 4.13
C SER A 291 -7.70 -4.62 3.28
N LEU A 292 -8.28 -3.63 3.93
CA LEU A 292 -8.94 -2.49 3.28
C LEU A 292 -8.37 -1.18 3.84
N TYR A 293 -7.77 -0.37 2.95
CA TYR A 293 -7.23 0.94 3.27
C TYR A 293 -8.00 2.00 2.50
N ILE A 294 -8.62 2.92 3.21
CA ILE A 294 -9.41 4.00 2.64
C ILE A 294 -8.82 5.33 3.05
N THR A 295 -8.63 6.24 2.10
CA THR A 295 -8.27 7.64 2.36
C THR A 295 -9.29 8.54 1.69
N PHE A 296 -10.07 9.24 2.47
CA PHE A 296 -11.05 10.21 1.98
C PHE A 296 -10.48 11.62 1.94
N PHE A 297 -10.83 12.38 0.90
CA PHE A 297 -10.53 13.80 0.77
C PHE A 297 -11.71 14.68 1.22
N ASN A 298 -11.38 15.77 1.91
CA ASN A 298 -12.14 16.98 2.22
C ASN A 298 -13.55 16.82 2.80
N HIS A 299 -14.58 16.50 2.10
CA HIS A 299 -15.95 16.44 2.63
C HIS A 299 -16.41 15.00 2.72
N PHE A 300 -16.67 14.58 3.95
CA PHE A 300 -17.26 13.28 4.18
C PHE A 300 -18.77 13.41 3.99
N ILE A 301 -19.30 12.86 2.91
CA ILE A 301 -20.73 12.71 2.72
C ILE A 301 -21.14 11.41 3.41
N PHE A 302 -22.01 11.51 4.39
CA PHE A 302 -22.37 10.39 5.27
C PHE A 302 -23.33 9.38 4.66
N ASP A 303 -23.84 9.61 3.45
CA ASP A 303 -24.62 8.61 2.73
C ASP A 303 -23.70 7.61 2.02
N ILE A 304 -23.22 6.65 2.83
CA ILE A 304 -22.30 5.56 2.45
C ILE A 304 -22.93 4.21 2.75
N SER A 305 -24.19 4.07 2.41
CA SER A 305 -24.98 2.88 2.71
C SER A 305 -24.43 1.60 2.06
N GLN A 306 -23.91 1.71 0.83
CA GLN A 306 -23.35 0.58 0.07
C GLN A 306 -22.00 0.16 0.64
N LEU A 307 -21.15 1.10 1.00
CA LEU A 307 -19.88 0.81 1.68
C LEU A 307 -20.13 0.15 3.05
N ALA A 308 -21.08 0.65 3.83
CA ALA A 308 -21.46 0.04 5.10
C ALA A 308 -22.00 -1.38 4.91
N GLN A 309 -22.81 -1.61 3.88
CA GLN A 309 -23.28 -2.95 3.53
C GLN A 309 -22.15 -3.88 3.10
N PHE A 310 -21.22 -3.37 2.27
CA PHE A 310 -20.01 -4.08 1.88
C PHE A 310 -19.19 -4.51 3.11
N MET A 311 -18.97 -3.60 4.05
CA MET A 311 -18.25 -3.88 5.29
C MET A 311 -18.92 -5.01 6.11
N ARG A 312 -20.24 -5.01 6.21
CA ARG A 312 -20.99 -6.05 6.97
C ARG A 312 -20.88 -7.43 6.35
N ARG A 313 -20.78 -7.55 5.02
CA ARG A 313 -20.64 -8.85 4.34
C ARG A 313 -19.20 -9.35 4.26
N THR A 314 -18.21 -8.48 4.46
CA THR A 314 -16.78 -8.83 4.39
C THR A 314 -16.27 -9.31 5.75
N THR A 315 -16.54 -10.55 6.10
CA THR A 315 -16.33 -11.10 7.46
C THR A 315 -14.89 -11.16 7.92
N ARG A 316 -13.93 -11.25 7.02
CA ARG A 316 -12.49 -11.35 7.37
C ARG A 316 -11.90 -10.06 7.95
N ILE A 317 -12.49 -8.90 7.64
CA ILE A 317 -12.07 -7.61 8.19
C ILE A 317 -12.73 -7.34 9.56
N GLN A 318 -13.74 -8.13 9.96
CA GLN A 318 -14.67 -7.82 11.04
C GLN A 318 -14.27 -8.30 12.44
N THR A 319 -13.09 -8.89 12.64
CA THR A 319 -12.67 -9.39 13.96
C THR A 319 -11.50 -8.62 14.56
N PRO A 320 -11.65 -7.29 14.80
CA PRO A 320 -10.59 -6.53 15.42
C PRO A 320 -10.54 -6.82 16.93
N ASN A 321 -9.33 -6.96 17.45
CA ASN A 321 -9.09 -6.93 18.89
C ASN A 321 -8.59 -5.55 19.34
N GLU A 322 -7.98 -4.82 18.43
CA GLU A 322 -7.36 -3.53 18.67
C GLU A 322 -7.90 -2.46 17.73
N ALA A 323 -8.13 -1.26 18.23
CA ALA A 323 -8.40 -0.08 17.45
C ALA A 323 -7.38 1.02 17.78
N HIS A 324 -6.87 1.64 16.75
CA HIS A 324 -5.93 2.74 16.81
C HIS A 324 -6.55 3.97 16.19
N VAL A 325 -6.68 5.04 16.97
CA VAL A 325 -7.15 6.35 16.50
C VAL A 325 -5.98 7.32 16.55
N ASP A 326 -5.52 7.75 15.40
CA ASP A 326 -4.40 8.66 15.23
C ASP A 326 -4.87 10.01 14.68
N PHE A 327 -4.61 11.06 15.42
CA PHE A 327 -4.93 12.42 15.07
C PHE A 327 -3.66 13.14 14.61
N ASN A 328 -3.64 13.64 13.41
CA ASN A 328 -2.55 14.44 12.87
C ASN A 328 -3.15 15.72 12.25
N TYR A 329 -2.44 16.83 12.21
CA TYR A 329 -2.80 18.19 11.73
C TYR A 329 -4.11 18.33 10.93
N ARG A 330 -4.30 17.51 9.92
CA ARG A 330 -5.42 17.54 8.98
C ARG A 330 -5.94 16.14 8.68
N ILE A 331 -5.50 15.17 9.46
CA ILE A 331 -5.75 13.76 9.18
C ILE A 331 -6.21 13.10 10.46
N VAL A 332 -7.35 12.42 10.39
CA VAL A 332 -7.73 11.45 11.40
C VAL A 332 -7.68 10.08 10.77
N LYS A 333 -6.93 9.19 11.37
CA LYS A 333 -6.77 7.80 10.91
C LYS A 333 -7.34 6.87 11.98
N VAL A 334 -8.20 5.98 11.56
CA VAL A 334 -8.71 4.89 12.39
C VAL A 334 -8.27 3.57 11.77
N GLU A 335 -7.58 2.76 12.55
CA GLU A 335 -7.16 1.42 12.16
C GLU A 335 -7.76 0.40 13.11
N SER A 336 -8.27 -0.67 12.54
CA SER A 336 -8.73 -1.85 13.25
C SER A 336 -7.82 -3.01 12.87
N LEU A 337 -7.14 -3.58 13.86
CA LEU A 337 -6.11 -4.60 13.66
C LEU A 337 -6.55 -5.94 14.23
N SER A 338 -6.27 -7.01 13.47
CA SER A 338 -6.49 -8.38 13.93
C SER A 338 -5.37 -8.83 14.89
N PRO A 339 -5.65 -9.69 15.89
CA PRO A 339 -4.63 -10.23 16.80
C PRO A 339 -3.53 -11.04 16.10
N THR A 340 -3.75 -11.45 14.85
CA THR A 340 -2.74 -12.13 14.02
C THR A 340 -1.76 -11.17 13.34
N TRP A 341 -1.77 -9.90 13.73
CA TRP A 341 -0.92 -8.88 13.15
C TRP A 341 0.58 -9.18 13.35
N THR A 342 1.32 -9.26 12.25
CA THR A 342 2.77 -9.32 12.22
C THR A 342 3.30 -8.16 11.37
N LEU A 343 4.52 -7.70 11.63
CA LEU A 343 5.16 -6.61 10.86
C LEU A 343 5.17 -6.87 9.33
N SER A 344 5.06 -8.13 8.91
CA SER A 344 5.05 -8.55 7.51
C SER A 344 3.66 -8.66 6.89
N LYS A 345 2.59 -8.73 7.69
CA LYS A 345 1.21 -8.91 7.19
C LYS A 345 0.25 -8.06 8.01
N LYS A 346 -0.03 -6.87 7.52
CA LYS A 346 -1.06 -5.98 8.07
C LYS A 346 -2.40 -6.41 7.50
N SER A 347 -3.22 -7.10 8.28
CA SER A 347 -4.61 -7.39 7.94
C SER A 347 -5.51 -6.50 8.78
N GLY A 348 -6.56 -5.94 8.18
CA GLY A 348 -7.52 -5.10 8.89
C GLY A 348 -8.08 -3.97 8.05
N LEU A 349 -8.82 -3.10 8.72
CA LEU A 349 -9.42 -1.89 8.15
C LEU A 349 -8.63 -0.65 8.60
N SER A 350 -8.25 0.20 7.65
CA SER A 350 -7.68 1.51 7.92
C SER A 350 -8.49 2.57 7.17
N ILE A 351 -9.03 3.54 7.90
CA ILE A 351 -9.74 4.68 7.33
C ILE A 351 -8.99 5.94 7.71
N THR A 352 -8.57 6.70 6.71
CA THR A 352 -7.89 7.98 6.85
C THR A 352 -8.78 9.05 6.24
N CYS A 353 -9.07 10.08 7.03
CA CYS A 353 -9.84 11.21 6.55
C CYS A 353 -8.96 12.46 6.57
N VAL A 354 -8.84 13.11 5.42
CA VAL A 354 -8.05 14.32 5.24
C VAL A 354 -9.01 15.50 5.15
N ALA A 355 -9.14 16.29 6.22
CA ALA A 355 -10.01 17.45 6.23
C ALA A 355 -9.43 18.60 7.04
N PHE A 356 -9.79 19.85 6.63
CA PHE A 356 -9.28 21.05 7.28
C PHE A 356 -10.02 21.43 8.58
N ASN A 357 -11.29 21.02 8.74
CA ASN A 357 -12.16 21.35 9.88
C ASN A 357 -12.88 20.09 10.37
N TRP A 358 -12.15 19.21 11.06
CA TRP A 358 -12.74 18.02 11.67
C TRP A 358 -13.43 18.36 12.97
N GLU A 359 -14.69 17.99 13.07
CA GLU A 359 -15.39 17.87 14.35
C GLU A 359 -15.33 16.42 14.82
N LEU A 360 -15.20 16.20 16.14
CA LEU A 360 -15.18 14.84 16.70
C LEU A 360 -16.49 14.07 16.45
N SER A 361 -17.61 14.78 16.33
CA SER A 361 -18.91 14.24 15.90
C SER A 361 -18.84 13.51 14.54
N ASN A 362 -18.08 14.06 13.60
CA ASN A 362 -17.86 13.41 12.30
C ASN A 362 -17.09 12.09 12.43
N LEU A 363 -16.12 12.04 13.35
CA LEU A 363 -15.39 10.81 13.66
C LEU A 363 -16.32 9.74 14.23
N VAL A 364 -17.18 10.09 15.19
CA VAL A 364 -18.18 9.17 15.75
C VAL A 364 -19.06 8.57 14.65
N GLN A 365 -19.52 9.40 13.72
CA GLN A 365 -20.36 8.96 12.62
C GLN A 365 -19.60 8.00 11.67
N VAL A 366 -18.32 8.27 11.37
CA VAL A 366 -17.44 7.34 10.61
C VAL A 366 -17.28 6.01 11.35
N LEU A 367 -16.98 6.06 12.65
CA LEU A 367 -16.81 4.89 13.47
C LEU A 367 -18.06 4.00 13.46
N MET A 368 -19.22 4.60 13.71
CA MET A 368 -20.50 3.87 13.76
C MET A 368 -20.92 3.30 12.40
N SER A 369 -20.64 4.01 11.31
CA SER A 369 -21.06 3.60 9.96
C SER A 369 -20.15 2.54 9.34
N LEU A 370 -18.84 2.68 9.51
CA LEU A 370 -17.84 1.88 8.77
C LEU A 370 -17.16 0.80 9.60
N PHE A 371 -17.26 0.85 10.92
CA PHE A 371 -16.69 -0.18 11.80
C PHE A 371 -17.77 -0.97 12.51
N PRO A 372 -18.48 -1.89 11.81
CA PRO A 372 -19.63 -2.60 12.40
C PRO A 372 -19.25 -3.44 13.62
N SER A 373 -17.97 -3.74 13.80
CA SER A 373 -17.45 -4.53 14.92
C SER A 373 -16.69 -3.71 15.96
N ILE A 374 -16.89 -2.38 15.99
CA ILE A 374 -16.18 -1.50 16.94
C ILE A 374 -16.51 -1.84 18.41
N TYR A 375 -17.71 -2.36 18.64
CA TYR A 375 -18.20 -2.75 19.96
C TYR A 375 -17.51 -3.99 20.56
N ILE A 376 -16.72 -4.76 19.77
CA ILE A 376 -15.95 -5.91 20.26
C ILE A 376 -14.47 -5.59 20.50
N VAL A 377 -14.02 -4.38 20.20
CA VAL A 377 -12.64 -3.92 20.41
C VAL A 377 -12.32 -3.94 21.91
N GLU A 378 -11.26 -4.65 22.29
CA GLU A 378 -10.82 -4.74 23.69
C GLU A 378 -9.71 -3.76 24.03
N HIS A 379 -8.89 -3.36 23.04
CA HIS A 379 -7.77 -2.44 23.23
C HIS A 379 -7.93 -1.22 22.34
N LEU A 380 -8.01 -0.04 22.95
CA LEU A 380 -8.12 1.23 22.22
C LEU A 380 -6.86 2.09 22.45
N TYR A 381 -6.25 2.51 21.37
CA TYR A 381 -5.07 3.38 21.37
C TYR A 381 -5.42 4.73 20.77
N VAL A 382 -5.10 5.80 21.47
CA VAL A 382 -5.32 7.18 21.03
C VAL A 382 -3.98 7.89 20.91
N TYR A 383 -3.62 8.27 19.68
CA TYR A 383 -2.33 8.89 19.33
C TYR A 383 -2.53 10.27 18.72
N GLY A 384 -1.42 11.01 18.57
CA GLY A 384 -1.33 12.24 17.82
C GLY A 384 0.06 12.87 17.92
N PRO A 385 0.34 13.94 17.17
CA PRO A 385 1.63 14.62 17.19
C PRO A 385 1.87 15.33 18.53
N ARG A 386 3.12 15.29 19.02
CA ARG A 386 3.52 15.81 20.34
C ARG A 386 3.40 17.34 20.49
N SER A 387 3.22 18.09 19.44
CA SER A 387 3.31 19.57 19.46
C SER A 387 2.12 20.28 18.83
N PHE A 388 0.96 19.65 18.76
CA PHE A 388 -0.19 20.21 18.05
C PHE A 388 -1.29 20.74 18.96
N PRO A 389 -1.74 22.01 18.84
CA PRO A 389 -2.94 22.47 19.49
C PRO A 389 -4.14 21.76 18.83
N LEU A 390 -4.82 20.91 19.59
CA LEU A 390 -6.05 20.30 19.13
C LEU A 390 -7.13 21.40 18.96
N PRO A 391 -7.85 21.41 17.85
CA PRO A 391 -8.96 22.36 17.65
C PRO A 391 -10.15 22.08 18.59
N TRP A 392 -10.15 20.95 19.28
CA TRP A 392 -11.27 20.46 20.09
C TRP A 392 -11.01 20.73 21.56
N GLN A 393 -11.75 21.67 22.11
CA GLN A 393 -11.64 22.08 23.52
C GLN A 393 -12.80 21.55 24.38
N ASP A 394 -13.88 21.04 23.76
CA ASP A 394 -15.03 20.54 24.47
C ASP A 394 -14.82 19.10 24.98
N PRO A 395 -14.75 18.88 26.30
CA PRO A 395 -14.61 17.56 26.90
C PRO A 395 -15.74 16.59 26.50
N MET A 396 -16.95 17.09 26.28
CA MET A 396 -18.12 16.25 26.00
C MET A 396 -17.98 15.50 24.67
N GLN A 397 -17.32 16.09 23.69
CA GLN A 397 -17.10 15.44 22.38
C GLN A 397 -16.24 14.16 22.51
N TRP A 398 -15.31 14.10 23.47
CA TRP A 398 -14.53 12.88 23.72
C TRP A 398 -15.37 11.73 24.27
N LEU A 399 -16.39 12.02 25.06
CA LEU A 399 -17.32 11.00 25.55
C LEU A 399 -18.13 10.40 24.40
N GLU A 400 -18.54 11.22 23.44
CA GLU A 400 -19.20 10.74 22.22
C GLU A 400 -18.30 9.81 21.41
N VAL A 401 -17.00 10.14 21.26
CA VAL A 401 -16.02 9.29 20.56
C VAL A 401 -15.87 7.93 21.24
N PHE A 402 -15.90 7.90 22.58
CA PHE A 402 -15.73 6.65 23.34
C PHE A 402 -17.00 5.82 23.46
N HIS A 403 -18.16 6.41 23.24
CA HIS A 403 -19.45 5.73 23.41
C HIS A 403 -19.61 4.42 22.58
N PRO A 404 -19.12 4.33 21.33
CA PRO A 404 -19.21 3.08 20.54
C PRO A 404 -18.36 1.93 21.08
N PHE A 405 -17.34 2.20 21.89
CA PHE A 405 -16.35 1.23 22.35
C PHE A 405 -16.80 0.52 23.64
N THR A 406 -17.80 -0.32 23.54
CA THR A 406 -18.43 -0.94 24.72
C THR A 406 -17.66 -2.10 25.33
N ALA A 407 -16.75 -2.77 24.59
CA ALA A 407 -15.97 -3.91 25.06
C ALA A 407 -14.51 -3.52 25.45
N VAL A 408 -14.14 -2.25 25.40
CA VAL A 408 -12.77 -1.82 25.68
C VAL A 408 -12.38 -2.09 27.11
N LYS A 409 -11.39 -2.98 27.30
CA LYS A 409 -10.78 -3.31 28.59
C LYS A 409 -9.56 -2.44 28.89
N LYS A 410 -8.82 -2.04 27.82
CA LYS A 410 -7.58 -1.27 27.96
C LYS A 410 -7.61 -0.04 27.05
N LEU A 411 -7.46 1.14 27.67
CA LEU A 411 -7.33 2.42 26.97
C LEU A 411 -5.90 2.92 27.08
N TYR A 412 -5.28 3.23 25.94
CA TYR A 412 -3.92 3.76 25.84
C TYR A 412 -3.97 5.19 25.31
N VAL A 413 -3.45 6.14 26.08
CA VAL A 413 -3.52 7.58 25.74
C VAL A 413 -2.13 8.18 25.84
N ILE A 414 -1.70 8.91 24.82
CA ILE A 414 -0.46 9.69 24.87
C ILE A 414 -0.66 10.94 25.74
N LYS A 415 0.46 11.50 26.22
CA LYS A 415 0.49 12.63 27.15
C LYS A 415 -0.34 13.83 26.68
N GLU A 416 -0.23 14.17 25.41
CA GLU A 416 -0.87 15.32 24.79
C GLU A 416 -2.40 15.23 24.80
N PHE A 417 -2.93 14.02 24.63
CA PHE A 417 -4.37 13.79 24.67
C PHE A 417 -4.92 13.60 26.07
N ALA A 418 -4.09 13.16 27.01
CA ALA A 418 -4.51 12.98 28.39
C ALA A 418 -5.09 14.26 29.02
N GLN A 419 -4.57 15.44 28.69
CA GLN A 419 -5.06 16.73 29.15
C GLN A 419 -6.47 17.10 28.65
N HIS A 420 -6.90 16.53 27.54
CA HIS A 420 -8.23 16.75 26.94
C HIS A 420 -9.23 15.65 27.34
N ILE A 421 -8.74 14.42 27.47
CA ILE A 421 -9.57 13.25 27.81
C ILE A 421 -9.85 13.20 29.32
N ALA A 422 -8.90 13.60 30.16
CA ALA A 422 -9.07 13.54 31.63
C ALA A 422 -10.25 14.39 32.15
N PRO A 423 -10.45 15.65 31.71
CA PRO A 423 -11.64 16.42 32.06
C PRO A 423 -12.94 15.75 31.59
N ALA A 424 -12.94 15.15 30.41
CA ALA A 424 -14.11 14.42 29.88
C ALA A 424 -14.48 13.23 30.79
N LEU A 425 -13.49 12.44 31.20
CA LEU A 425 -13.70 11.31 32.12
C LEU A 425 -14.14 11.80 33.53
N GLN A 426 -13.67 12.96 33.96
CA GLN A 426 -14.06 13.54 35.24
C GLN A 426 -15.57 13.91 35.31
N GLU A 427 -16.19 14.30 34.19
CA GLU A 427 -17.61 14.62 34.08
C GLU A 427 -18.51 13.36 34.25
N LEU A 428 -17.94 12.17 34.20
CA LEU A 428 -18.66 10.93 34.42
C LEU A 428 -18.84 10.66 35.89
N VAL A 429 -20.00 11.00 36.45
CA VAL A 429 -20.33 10.84 37.88
C VAL A 429 -21.56 9.95 38.04
N GLY A 430 -21.64 9.21 39.16
CA GLY A 430 -22.76 8.35 39.46
C GLY A 430 -22.99 7.26 38.42
N GLU A 431 -24.23 7.02 38.02
CA GLU A 431 -24.57 5.99 37.05
C GLU A 431 -23.96 6.23 35.64
N ARG A 432 -23.74 7.50 35.25
CA ARG A 432 -23.16 7.88 33.95
C ARG A 432 -21.75 7.32 33.73
N VAL A 433 -21.05 6.93 34.78
CA VAL A 433 -19.72 6.29 34.68
C VAL A 433 -19.78 4.96 33.91
N LYS A 434 -20.95 4.33 33.81
CA LYS A 434 -21.15 3.09 33.06
C LYS A 434 -21.50 3.31 31.59
N ASP A 435 -21.88 4.54 31.22
CA ASP A 435 -22.34 4.81 29.86
C ASP A 435 -21.20 4.83 28.85
N VAL A 436 -19.96 5.13 29.33
CA VAL A 436 -18.79 5.25 28.47
C VAL A 436 -17.72 4.26 28.93
N LEU A 437 -17.19 3.45 28.01
CA LEU A 437 -16.19 2.41 28.26
C LEU A 437 -16.58 1.49 29.44
N PRO A 438 -17.76 0.86 29.45
CA PRO A 438 -18.32 0.17 30.62
C PRO A 438 -17.43 -0.98 31.13
N THR A 439 -16.69 -1.62 30.25
CA THR A 439 -15.82 -2.79 30.55
C THR A 439 -14.38 -2.43 30.85
N MET A 440 -14.02 -1.13 30.92
CA MET A 440 -12.64 -0.70 31.07
C MET A 440 -12.05 -1.16 32.41
N GLU A 441 -10.93 -1.89 32.35
CA GLU A 441 -10.18 -2.41 33.51
C GLU A 441 -8.86 -1.66 33.73
N SER A 442 -8.27 -1.09 32.64
CA SER A 442 -6.95 -0.46 32.72
C SER A 442 -6.85 0.78 31.85
N LEU A 443 -6.27 1.83 32.39
CA LEU A 443 -5.92 3.08 31.72
C LEU A 443 -4.40 3.22 31.67
N PHE A 444 -3.84 3.26 30.46
CA PHE A 444 -2.42 3.40 30.21
C PHE A 444 -2.10 4.83 29.74
N LEU A 445 -1.25 5.54 30.45
CA LEU A 445 -0.92 6.93 30.18
C LEU A 445 0.56 7.09 29.87
N GLU A 446 0.88 7.76 28.77
CA GLU A 446 2.25 8.13 28.44
C GLU A 446 2.67 9.34 29.29
N GLY A 447 3.85 9.25 29.95
CA GLY A 447 4.48 10.40 30.58
C GLY A 447 3.69 11.03 31.73
N LEU A 448 2.88 10.25 32.47
CA LEU A 448 2.11 10.73 33.61
C LEU A 448 3.02 11.39 34.65
N LEU A 449 2.78 12.68 34.95
CA LEU A 449 3.45 13.39 36.02
C LEU A 449 2.85 12.95 37.38
N PRO A 450 3.64 12.97 38.50
CA PRO A 450 3.17 12.50 39.78
C PRO A 450 2.08 13.39 40.42
N SER A 451 1.89 14.62 39.96
CA SER A 451 0.87 15.57 40.42
C SER A 451 0.47 16.53 39.32
N GLY A 452 -0.78 16.97 39.30
CA GLY A 452 -1.31 17.94 38.37
C GLY A 452 -2.80 17.72 38.05
N PRO A 453 -3.44 18.67 37.33
CA PRO A 453 -4.89 18.64 37.06
C PRO A 453 -5.35 17.40 36.30
N VAL A 454 -4.53 16.88 35.41
CA VAL A 454 -4.82 15.63 34.66
C VAL A 454 -4.91 14.45 35.59
N GLN A 455 -3.96 14.33 36.54
CA GLN A 455 -3.95 13.24 37.50
C GLN A 455 -5.11 13.34 38.50
N GLU A 456 -5.46 14.55 38.91
CA GLU A 456 -6.60 14.78 39.78
C GLU A 456 -7.92 14.37 39.14
N ALA A 457 -8.14 14.79 37.85
CA ALA A 457 -9.32 14.43 37.09
C ALA A 457 -9.44 12.92 36.91
N ILE A 458 -8.33 12.26 36.53
CA ILE A 458 -8.30 10.78 36.36
C ILE A 458 -8.51 10.10 37.73
N GLY A 459 -7.93 10.62 38.80
CA GLY A 459 -8.13 10.10 40.16
C GLY A 459 -9.60 10.12 40.57
N GLN A 460 -10.33 11.20 40.27
CA GLN A 460 -11.77 11.33 40.55
C GLN A 460 -12.58 10.31 39.74
N PHE A 461 -12.26 10.14 38.43
CA PHE A 461 -12.89 9.12 37.60
C PHE A 461 -12.67 7.71 38.16
N VAL A 462 -11.44 7.36 38.53
CA VAL A 462 -11.11 6.04 39.09
C VAL A 462 -11.85 5.81 40.42
N ALA A 463 -11.90 6.81 41.27
CA ALA A 463 -12.66 6.74 42.53
C ALA A 463 -14.17 6.52 42.27
N ALA A 464 -14.75 7.23 41.27
CA ALA A 464 -16.15 7.05 40.87
C ALA A 464 -16.41 5.63 40.36
N ARG A 465 -15.49 5.07 39.57
CA ARG A 465 -15.57 3.68 39.07
C ARG A 465 -15.48 2.65 40.20
N GLN A 466 -14.61 2.90 41.17
CA GLN A 466 -14.46 2.01 42.30
C GLN A 466 -15.71 1.98 43.17
N LEU A 467 -16.36 3.13 43.40
CA LEU A 467 -17.60 3.23 44.18
C LEU A 467 -18.75 2.40 43.57
N ILE A 468 -18.81 2.27 42.26
CA ILE A 468 -19.84 1.48 41.59
C ILE A 468 -19.42 0.02 41.30
N GLY A 469 -18.29 -0.43 41.89
CA GLY A 469 -17.82 -1.83 41.79
C GLY A 469 -17.09 -2.19 40.49
N HIS A 470 -16.64 -1.19 39.68
CA HIS A 470 -15.88 -1.38 38.44
C HIS A 470 -14.51 -0.70 38.55
N PRO A 471 -13.57 -1.21 39.34
CA PRO A 471 -12.26 -0.58 39.56
C PRO A 471 -11.44 -0.53 38.28
N VAL A 472 -10.73 0.58 38.05
CA VAL A 472 -9.82 0.78 36.92
C VAL A 472 -8.41 0.95 37.41
N ALA A 473 -7.47 0.17 36.89
CA ALA A 473 -6.04 0.29 37.21
C ALA A 473 -5.39 1.35 36.29
N ILE A 474 -4.54 2.20 36.88
CA ILE A 474 -3.74 3.18 36.14
C ILE A 474 -2.32 2.63 35.99
N SER A 475 -1.79 2.64 34.75
CA SER A 475 -0.45 2.18 34.46
C SER A 475 0.30 3.18 33.56
N ARG A 476 1.63 3.21 33.71
CA ARG A 476 2.48 3.98 32.81
C ARG A 476 2.70 3.19 31.51
N TRP A 477 2.66 3.89 30.39
CA TRP A 477 2.92 3.33 29.09
C TRP A 477 4.03 4.09 28.37
N LYS A 478 4.83 3.38 27.56
CA LYS A 478 5.83 3.97 26.68
C LYS A 478 5.47 3.61 25.24
N ASN A 479 5.18 4.61 24.45
CA ASN A 479 4.89 4.43 23.03
C ASN A 479 6.20 4.19 22.25
N TYR A 480 6.45 2.97 21.81
CA TYR A 480 7.60 2.60 20.98
C TYR A 480 7.33 2.70 19.47
N GLN A 481 6.09 2.96 19.05
CA GLN A 481 5.68 2.86 17.65
C GLN A 481 5.81 4.17 16.86
N VAL A 482 6.03 5.31 17.49
CA VAL A 482 5.99 6.64 16.84
C VAL A 482 7.19 6.93 15.93
N ALA A 483 8.24 6.09 15.93
CA ALA A 483 9.49 6.43 15.24
C ALA A 483 9.59 5.97 13.77
N THR A 484 8.65 5.22 13.19
CA THR A 484 8.95 4.52 11.92
C THR A 484 7.90 4.53 10.81
N SER A 485 6.77 5.23 10.90
CA SER A 485 5.74 4.99 9.86
C SER A 485 5.09 6.21 9.18
N PHE A 486 5.41 7.44 9.55
CA PHE A 486 4.62 8.58 9.03
C PHE A 486 5.38 9.60 8.16
N ASP A 487 6.71 9.58 8.09
CA ASP A 487 7.45 10.73 7.51
C ASP A 487 7.77 10.66 6.01
N GLU A 488 7.57 9.54 5.31
CA GLU A 488 8.12 9.47 3.96
C GLU A 488 7.14 9.60 2.79
N GLN A 489 5.81 9.54 2.99
CA GLN A 489 4.89 9.61 1.85
C GLN A 489 4.00 10.86 1.77
N TYR A 490 3.94 11.69 2.80
CA TYR A 490 3.02 12.85 2.81
C TYR A 490 3.64 14.22 3.05
N CYS A 491 4.95 14.31 3.32
CA CYS A 491 5.66 15.59 3.55
C CYS A 491 6.06 16.35 2.27
N GLY A 492 5.53 16.04 1.14
CA GLY A 492 5.94 16.63 -0.15
C GLY A 492 4.95 17.57 -0.80
N VAL A 493 3.95 18.15 -0.10
CA VAL A 493 3.10 19.19 -0.70
C VAL A 493 2.68 20.18 0.40
N ILE A 494 3.43 21.27 0.52
CA ILE A 494 2.96 22.58 0.99
C ILE A 494 2.87 23.47 -0.23
#